data_0d1d54f0c6c6f0e2580c9cfe88045baf
#
_entry.id   0d1d54f0c6c6f0e2580c9cfe88045baf
#
_cell.length_a   1.000
_cell.length_b   1.000
_cell.length_c   1.000
_cell.angle_alpha   90.00
_cell.angle_beta   90.00
_cell.angle_gamma   90.00
#
_symmetry.space_group_name_H-M   'P 1'
#
loop_
_entity.id
_entity.type
_entity.pdbx_description
1 polymer ?
#
loop_
_entity_poly.entity_id
_entity_poly.type
_entity_poly.pdbx_seq_one_letter_code
_entity_poly.pdbx_strand_id
1 'polypeptide(L)'
;MIGFPKSTYMYWQKRFDREDPDAEILKKIQDIKAEHKDYGYRRLCGELRKQGLKINKKCVQRIVRKYGMQVTSYTRKSRRFSTYKGVIGRIAPNRINRRFNSSVPHQKITTDTSEFKYYETDSKGRVTIKKLYLDPFMDLWNLEILSYGVSERPSAKSITDAQQEAIAATSDCRYRRTFHSDRGWAYQMPAYQYELKKNHIFQSMSRKGNCYDNSPMENFFGIMKQEMYYGKVYTSYDELKEAIDKYIRYYNEKRIKASLGYRSPVEYRECMMTA
;
A
#
# COMPACT_ATOMS: atom_id res chain seq x y z
N MET A 1 -3.06 27.70 -50.90
CA MET A 1 -3.96 28.47 -50.03
C MET A 1 -4.91 27.49 -49.33
N ILE A 2 -4.88 27.44 -47.99
CA ILE A 2 -5.81 26.63 -47.24
C ILE A 2 -7.13 27.39 -47.19
N GLY A 3 -8.20 26.84 -47.80
CA GLY A 3 -9.52 27.48 -47.93
C GLY A 3 -10.31 27.51 -46.62
N PHE A 4 -9.79 28.23 -45.62
CA PHE A 4 -10.53 28.44 -44.37
C PHE A 4 -11.51 29.61 -44.52
N PRO A 5 -12.80 29.45 -44.14
CA PRO A 5 -13.74 30.57 -44.08
C PRO A 5 -13.20 31.67 -43.15
N LYS A 6 -13.34 32.94 -43.56
CA LYS A 6 -12.88 34.11 -42.79
C LYS A 6 -13.44 34.13 -41.37
N SER A 7 -14.70 33.71 -41.18
CA SER A 7 -15.34 33.60 -39.88
C SER A 7 -14.66 32.57 -38.96
N THR A 8 -14.24 31.42 -39.49
CA THR A 8 -13.50 30.39 -38.76
C THR A 8 -12.11 30.89 -38.35
N TYR A 9 -11.40 31.61 -39.30
CA TYR A 9 -10.11 32.21 -38.99
C TYR A 9 -10.21 33.25 -37.86
N MET A 10 -11.15 34.19 -37.94
CA MET A 10 -11.38 35.21 -36.91
C MET A 10 -11.81 34.64 -35.58
N TYR A 11 -12.62 33.55 -35.59
CA TYR A 11 -13.00 32.82 -34.37
C TYR A 11 -11.79 32.20 -33.66
N TRP A 12 -10.89 31.54 -34.41
CA TRP A 12 -9.68 30.94 -33.86
C TRP A 12 -8.65 31.99 -33.46
N GLN A 13 -8.45 33.06 -34.25
CA GLN A 13 -7.53 34.12 -33.93
C GLN A 13 -7.82 34.79 -32.58
N LYS A 14 -9.10 35.02 -32.23
CA LYS A 14 -9.52 35.52 -30.92
C LYS A 14 -9.29 34.52 -29.79
N ARG A 15 -9.00 33.26 -30.08
CA ARG A 15 -8.80 32.20 -29.09
C ARG A 15 -7.33 31.81 -28.92
N PHE A 16 -6.45 32.16 -29.86
CA PHE A 16 -5.01 31.90 -29.72
C PHE A 16 -4.39 32.65 -28.51
N ASP A 17 -4.89 33.83 -28.19
CA ASP A 17 -4.39 34.69 -27.13
C ASP A 17 -5.11 34.45 -25.78
N ARG A 18 -6.03 33.48 -25.72
CA ARG A 18 -6.68 33.12 -24.43
C ARG A 18 -5.76 32.27 -23.61
N GLU A 19 -5.58 32.66 -22.36
CA GLU A 19 -4.98 31.79 -21.34
C GLU A 19 -5.67 30.44 -21.32
N ASP A 20 -4.89 29.36 -21.23
CA ASP A 20 -5.47 28.02 -21.14
C ASP A 20 -6.31 27.92 -19.83
N PRO A 21 -7.62 27.71 -19.94
CA PRO A 21 -8.50 27.61 -18.76
C PRO A 21 -8.10 26.50 -17.81
N ASP A 22 -7.24 25.58 -18.26
CA ASP A 22 -6.72 24.49 -17.45
C ASP A 22 -5.41 24.87 -16.73
N ALA A 23 -4.78 26.02 -17.00
CA ALA A 23 -3.42 26.36 -16.54
C ALA A 23 -3.28 26.32 -15.00
N GLU A 24 -4.22 26.90 -14.28
CA GLU A 24 -4.20 26.89 -12.81
C GLU A 24 -4.33 25.46 -12.25
N ILE A 25 -5.27 24.69 -12.80
CA ILE A 25 -5.50 23.30 -12.38
C ILE A 25 -4.29 22.43 -12.75
N LEU A 26 -3.70 22.66 -13.92
CA LEU A 26 -2.50 21.96 -14.39
C LEU A 26 -1.34 22.17 -13.41
N LYS A 27 -1.08 23.42 -13.00
CA LYS A 27 -0.03 23.73 -12.04
C LYS A 27 -0.23 22.98 -10.73
N LYS A 28 -1.44 23.01 -10.15
CA LYS A 28 -1.77 22.26 -8.92
C LYS A 28 -1.61 20.75 -9.09
N ILE A 29 -1.97 20.20 -10.26
CA ILE A 29 -1.74 18.78 -10.56
C ILE A 29 -0.25 18.47 -10.62
N GLN A 30 0.57 19.34 -11.19
CA GLN A 30 2.03 19.18 -11.25
C GLN A 30 2.63 19.21 -9.85
N ASP A 31 2.23 20.13 -9.00
CA ASP A 31 2.67 20.22 -7.60
C ASP A 31 2.33 18.95 -6.82
N ILE A 32 1.08 18.46 -6.92
CA ILE A 32 0.68 17.20 -6.29
C ILE A 32 1.50 16.02 -6.83
N LYS A 33 1.77 15.98 -8.12
CA LYS A 33 2.56 14.89 -8.72
C LYS A 33 4.04 14.96 -8.40
N ALA A 34 4.59 16.11 -8.06
CA ALA A 34 5.96 16.25 -7.58
C ALA A 34 6.15 15.48 -6.25
N GLU A 35 5.16 15.55 -5.35
CA GLU A 35 5.17 14.79 -4.10
C GLU A 35 4.69 13.34 -4.27
N HIS A 36 3.69 13.12 -5.13
CA HIS A 36 2.95 11.87 -5.28
C HIS A 36 2.91 11.41 -6.75
N LYS A 37 4.07 11.07 -7.32
CA LYS A 37 4.22 10.72 -8.76
C LYS A 37 3.25 9.62 -9.24
N ASP A 38 2.87 8.70 -8.36
CA ASP A 38 2.02 7.54 -8.64
C ASP A 38 0.53 7.80 -8.41
N TYR A 39 0.12 9.07 -8.20
CA TYR A 39 -1.29 9.40 -8.11
C TYR A 39 -1.94 9.47 -9.48
N GLY A 40 -2.90 8.58 -9.71
CA GLY A 40 -3.78 8.64 -10.88
C GLY A 40 -4.87 9.72 -10.70
N TYR A 41 -5.58 10.05 -11.78
CA TYR A 41 -6.57 11.13 -11.83
C TYR A 41 -7.61 11.11 -10.70
N ARG A 42 -7.96 9.93 -10.15
CA ARG A 42 -8.92 9.83 -9.04
C ARG A 42 -8.36 10.39 -7.73
N ARG A 43 -7.10 10.08 -7.41
CA ARG A 43 -6.41 10.62 -6.23
C ARG A 43 -6.08 12.10 -6.42
N LEU A 44 -5.61 12.49 -7.61
CA LEU A 44 -5.41 13.91 -7.95
C LEU A 44 -6.70 14.72 -7.73
N CYS A 45 -7.86 14.19 -8.17
CA CYS A 45 -9.14 14.82 -7.92
C CYS A 45 -9.48 14.90 -6.41
N GLY A 46 -9.10 13.88 -5.63
CA GLY A 46 -9.26 13.88 -4.17
C GLY A 46 -8.46 14.99 -3.51
N GLU A 47 -7.16 15.12 -3.86
CA GLU A 47 -6.28 16.17 -3.32
C GLU A 47 -6.73 17.58 -3.74
N LEU A 48 -7.10 17.78 -5.00
CA LEU A 48 -7.62 19.06 -5.47
C LEU A 48 -8.89 19.48 -4.71
N ARG A 49 -9.74 18.51 -4.35
CA ARG A 49 -10.94 18.78 -3.53
C ARG A 49 -10.60 19.11 -2.08
N LYS A 50 -9.59 18.46 -1.48
CA LYS A 50 -9.06 18.83 -0.16
C LYS A 50 -8.55 20.28 -0.16
N GLN A 51 -7.98 20.76 -1.28
CA GLN A 51 -7.56 22.15 -1.48
C GLN A 51 -8.74 23.11 -1.76
N GLY A 52 -9.99 22.65 -1.63
CA GLY A 52 -11.19 23.49 -1.80
C GLY A 52 -11.70 23.63 -3.25
N LEU A 53 -11.08 22.98 -4.23
CA LEU A 53 -11.50 23.07 -5.63
C LEU A 53 -12.76 22.21 -5.91
N LYS A 54 -13.81 22.83 -6.42
CA LYS A 54 -15.00 22.12 -6.93
C LYS A 54 -14.73 21.57 -8.32
N ILE A 55 -14.05 20.43 -8.41
CA ILE A 55 -13.64 19.85 -9.69
C ILE A 55 -14.24 18.45 -9.91
N ASN A 56 -14.59 18.17 -11.19
CA ASN A 56 -15.07 16.85 -11.60
C ASN A 56 -13.90 15.95 -12.02
N LYS A 57 -13.98 14.67 -11.65
CA LYS A 57 -12.98 13.65 -12.03
C LYS A 57 -12.77 13.54 -13.54
N LYS A 58 -13.81 13.79 -14.39
CA LYS A 58 -13.67 13.78 -15.84
C LYS A 58 -12.76 14.93 -16.34
N CYS A 59 -12.86 16.12 -15.70
CA CYS A 59 -11.99 17.26 -16.02
C CYS A 59 -10.53 16.94 -15.70
N VAL A 60 -10.24 16.43 -14.49
CA VAL A 60 -8.88 16.02 -14.10
C VAL A 60 -8.34 14.94 -15.04
N GLN A 61 -9.17 13.96 -15.42
CA GLN A 61 -8.79 12.89 -16.34
C GLN A 61 -8.41 13.44 -17.72
N ARG A 62 -9.19 14.42 -18.24
CA ARG A 62 -8.93 15.09 -19.51
C ARG A 62 -7.58 15.82 -19.49
N ILE A 63 -7.32 16.61 -18.42
CA ILE A 63 -6.07 17.36 -18.26
C ILE A 63 -4.89 16.39 -18.17
N VAL A 64 -4.97 15.36 -17.32
CA VAL A 64 -3.91 14.33 -17.17
C VAL A 64 -3.59 13.65 -18.50
N ARG A 65 -4.60 13.40 -19.35
CA ARG A 65 -4.39 12.85 -20.71
C ARG A 65 -3.77 13.86 -21.66
N LYS A 66 -4.29 15.09 -21.68
CA LYS A 66 -3.83 16.18 -22.56
C LYS A 66 -2.33 16.44 -22.38
N TYR A 67 -1.84 16.39 -21.14
CA TYR A 67 -0.45 16.70 -20.80
C TYR A 67 0.43 15.45 -20.55
N GLY A 68 -0.02 14.26 -20.93
CA GLY A 68 0.78 13.04 -20.86
C GLY A 68 1.18 12.60 -19.43
N MET A 69 0.43 13.03 -18.41
CA MET A 69 0.77 12.79 -16.99
C MET A 69 0.13 11.54 -16.41
N GLN A 70 -0.19 10.53 -17.24
CA GLN A 70 -0.72 9.25 -16.76
C GLN A 70 0.32 8.52 -15.93
N VAL A 71 -0.18 7.68 -14.98
CA VAL A 71 0.68 6.82 -14.18
C VAL A 71 1.16 5.63 -15.02
N THR A 72 2.46 5.40 -15.03
CA THR A 72 3.11 4.32 -15.78
C THR A 72 3.58 3.16 -14.87
N SER A 73 3.57 3.35 -13.54
CA SER A 73 4.12 2.41 -12.56
C SER A 73 3.36 1.10 -12.46
N TYR A 74 2.07 1.07 -12.83
CA TYR A 74 1.21 -0.11 -12.67
C TYR A 74 1.12 -1.00 -13.91
N THR A 75 2.20 -1.15 -14.66
CA THR A 75 2.29 -2.11 -15.78
C THR A 75 2.54 -3.51 -15.23
N ARG A 76 1.47 -4.23 -14.96
CA ARG A 76 1.50 -5.50 -14.25
C ARG A 76 2.07 -6.64 -15.08
N LYS A 77 3.12 -7.30 -14.60
CA LYS A 77 3.46 -8.68 -14.97
C LYS A 77 2.94 -9.61 -13.89
N SER A 78 1.98 -10.47 -14.22
CA SER A 78 1.52 -11.55 -13.36
C SER A 78 2.67 -12.56 -13.17
N ARG A 79 3.04 -12.88 -11.92
CA ARG A 79 3.96 -13.99 -11.61
C ARG A 79 3.18 -15.12 -10.96
N ARG A 80 3.52 -16.36 -11.30
CA ARG A 80 2.98 -17.54 -10.61
C ARG A 80 3.44 -17.50 -9.15
N PHE A 81 2.49 -17.63 -8.25
CA PHE A 81 2.73 -17.70 -6.81
C PHE A 81 2.72 -19.16 -6.37
N SER A 82 3.65 -19.55 -5.47
CA SER A 82 3.68 -20.88 -4.85
C SER A 82 3.48 -20.70 -3.36
N THR A 83 2.42 -21.26 -2.80
CA THR A 83 2.15 -21.28 -1.37
C THR A 83 2.96 -22.35 -0.67
N TYR A 84 3.40 -22.09 0.57
CA TYR A 84 4.02 -23.10 1.43
C TYR A 84 3.05 -24.28 1.63
N LYS A 85 3.53 -25.50 1.33
CA LYS A 85 2.70 -26.72 1.36
C LYS A 85 2.92 -27.59 2.61
N GLY A 86 3.91 -27.24 3.46
CA GLY A 86 4.26 -28.00 4.65
C GLY A 86 3.30 -27.76 5.82
N VAL A 87 3.33 -28.70 6.78
CA VAL A 87 2.66 -28.59 8.09
C VAL A 87 3.74 -28.73 9.13
N ILE A 88 4.00 -27.67 9.89
CA ILE A 88 5.03 -27.67 10.95
C ILE A 88 4.37 -27.64 12.33
N GLY A 89 3.13 -27.13 12.41
CA GLY A 89 2.40 -26.98 13.65
C GLY A 89 0.88 -27.01 13.42
N ARG A 90 0.12 -26.38 14.30
CA ARG A 90 -1.34 -26.37 14.24
C ARG A 90 -1.86 -25.33 13.28
N ILE A 91 -2.75 -25.72 12.37
CA ILE A 91 -3.47 -24.82 11.46
C ILE A 91 -4.77 -24.35 12.14
N ALA A 92 -4.94 -23.04 12.25
CA ALA A 92 -6.16 -22.44 12.75
C ALA A 92 -7.27 -22.36 11.68
N PRO A 93 -8.55 -22.40 12.06
CA PRO A 93 -9.66 -22.24 11.12
C PRO A 93 -9.69 -20.82 10.53
N ASN A 94 -10.19 -20.67 9.29
CA ASN A 94 -10.42 -19.34 8.71
C ASN A 94 -11.65 -18.70 9.37
N ARG A 95 -11.45 -17.72 10.24
CA ARG A 95 -12.51 -16.98 10.94
C ARG A 95 -12.95 -15.72 10.19
N ILE A 96 -12.04 -15.13 9.38
CA ILE A 96 -12.34 -13.91 8.63
C ILE A 96 -13.28 -14.22 7.46
N ASN A 97 -13.08 -15.35 6.77
CA ASN A 97 -13.91 -15.76 5.63
C ASN A 97 -14.12 -14.64 4.61
N ARG A 98 -13.04 -13.96 4.24
CA ARG A 98 -13.00 -12.79 3.31
C ARG A 98 -13.81 -11.57 3.75
N ARG A 99 -14.28 -11.52 5.02
CA ARG A 99 -14.91 -10.33 5.60
C ARG A 99 -13.85 -9.37 6.09
N PHE A 100 -13.14 -8.74 5.15
CA PHE A 100 -12.01 -7.85 5.40
C PHE A 100 -12.41 -6.46 5.90
N ASN A 101 -13.66 -6.11 5.88
CA ASN A 101 -14.13 -4.88 6.49
C ASN A 101 -14.33 -5.10 8.00
N SER A 102 -13.84 -4.17 8.81
CA SER A 102 -14.12 -4.08 10.23
C SER A 102 -14.85 -2.75 10.50
N SER A 103 -15.89 -2.79 11.34
CA SER A 103 -16.54 -1.58 11.87
C SER A 103 -15.88 -1.10 13.15
N VAL A 104 -15.02 -1.92 13.74
CA VAL A 104 -14.33 -1.65 15.00
C VAL A 104 -12.84 -1.55 14.75
N PRO A 105 -12.18 -0.45 15.19
CA PRO A 105 -10.73 -0.32 15.15
C PRO A 105 -10.06 -1.47 15.87
N HIS A 106 -8.89 -1.89 15.39
CA HIS A 106 -8.01 -2.87 16.03
C HIS A 106 -8.61 -4.28 16.24
N GLN A 107 -9.82 -4.54 15.71
CA GLN A 107 -10.47 -5.84 15.93
C GLN A 107 -9.93 -6.94 15.01
N LYS A 108 -9.62 -6.61 13.77
CA LYS A 108 -9.16 -7.58 12.77
C LYS A 108 -7.83 -7.13 12.21
N ILE A 109 -6.79 -7.85 12.51
CA ILE A 109 -5.42 -7.59 12.05
C ILE A 109 -5.03 -8.67 11.05
N THR A 110 -4.41 -8.29 9.94
CA THR A 110 -3.87 -9.26 8.97
C THR A 110 -2.38 -9.07 8.80
N THR A 111 -1.68 -10.17 8.53
CA THR A 111 -0.23 -10.21 8.31
C THR A 111 0.12 -11.17 7.19
N ASP A 112 1.26 -10.95 6.58
CA ASP A 112 1.87 -11.82 5.57
C ASP A 112 3.35 -11.46 5.43
N THR A 113 4.15 -12.34 4.85
CA THR A 113 5.58 -12.13 4.61
C THR A 113 5.84 -11.82 3.15
N SER A 114 6.61 -10.77 2.86
CA SER A 114 7.05 -10.48 1.50
C SER A 114 8.56 -10.43 1.37
N GLU A 115 9.09 -11.08 0.35
CA GLU A 115 10.50 -11.08 -0.03
C GLU A 115 10.80 -9.90 -0.95
N PHE A 116 11.92 -9.21 -0.66
CA PHE A 116 12.57 -8.21 -1.50
C PHE A 116 14.01 -8.65 -1.78
N LYS A 117 14.59 -8.18 -2.88
CA LYS A 117 15.98 -8.46 -3.25
C LYS A 117 16.77 -7.17 -3.31
N TYR A 118 18.04 -7.24 -2.92
CA TYR A 118 19.03 -6.20 -3.12
C TYR A 118 20.34 -6.82 -3.62
N TYR A 119 21.26 -5.99 -4.09
CA TYR A 119 22.42 -6.43 -4.83
C TYR A 119 23.68 -5.88 -4.17
N GLU A 120 24.46 -6.74 -3.52
CA GLU A 120 25.75 -6.36 -2.95
C GLU A 120 26.88 -6.66 -3.95
N THR A 121 27.83 -5.74 -4.07
CA THR A 121 29.03 -5.93 -4.87
C THR A 121 30.21 -6.17 -3.93
N ASP A 122 30.90 -7.30 -4.09
CA ASP A 122 32.07 -7.63 -3.30
C ASP A 122 33.33 -6.81 -3.76
N SER A 123 34.39 -6.88 -2.99
CA SER A 123 35.66 -6.21 -3.30
C SER A 123 36.29 -6.62 -4.64
N LYS A 124 35.81 -7.71 -5.24
CA LYS A 124 36.25 -8.23 -6.54
C LYS A 124 35.30 -7.86 -7.69
N GLY A 125 34.32 -6.99 -7.42
CA GLY A 125 33.31 -6.54 -8.41
C GLY A 125 32.23 -7.57 -8.73
N ARG A 126 32.08 -8.65 -7.97
CA ARG A 126 31.04 -9.66 -8.20
C ARG A 126 29.75 -9.25 -7.49
N VAL A 127 28.65 -9.26 -8.25
CA VAL A 127 27.32 -8.93 -7.72
C VAL A 127 26.68 -10.17 -7.10
N THR A 128 26.31 -10.06 -5.83
CA THR A 128 25.57 -11.11 -5.09
C THR A 128 24.14 -10.64 -4.82
N ILE A 129 23.18 -11.51 -5.09
CA ILE A 129 21.78 -11.25 -4.80
C ILE A 129 21.49 -11.65 -3.36
N LYS A 130 21.12 -10.67 -2.55
CA LYS A 130 20.67 -10.83 -1.16
C LYS A 130 19.17 -10.65 -1.04
N LYS A 131 18.61 -11.08 0.08
CA LYS A 131 17.19 -11.01 0.35
C LYS A 131 16.91 -10.26 1.64
N LEU A 132 15.77 -9.58 1.65
CA LEU A 132 15.18 -8.96 2.82
C LEU A 132 13.71 -9.41 2.91
N TYR A 133 13.26 -9.73 4.11
CA TYR A 133 11.89 -10.14 4.41
C TYR A 133 11.21 -9.07 5.23
N LEU A 134 9.97 -8.75 4.86
CA LEU A 134 9.11 -7.77 5.53
C LEU A 134 7.84 -8.47 6.00
N ASP A 135 7.54 -8.33 7.29
CA ASP A 135 6.44 -8.98 8.01
C ASP A 135 5.53 -7.91 8.66
N PRO A 136 4.66 -7.20 7.92
CA PRO A 136 3.80 -6.16 8.47
C PRO A 136 2.51 -6.71 9.07
N PHE A 137 2.00 -6.02 10.08
CA PHE A 137 0.68 -6.23 10.68
C PHE A 137 -0.23 -5.03 10.35
N MET A 138 -1.33 -5.31 9.65
CA MET A 138 -2.26 -4.30 9.14
C MET A 138 -3.62 -4.39 9.84
N ASP A 139 -4.14 -3.27 10.31
CA ASP A 139 -5.53 -3.18 10.74
C ASP A 139 -6.48 -3.16 9.53
N LEU A 140 -7.47 -4.04 9.53
CA LEU A 140 -8.46 -4.11 8.46
C LEU A 140 -9.55 -3.03 8.56
N TRP A 141 -9.60 -2.26 9.64
CA TRP A 141 -10.53 -1.15 9.80
C TRP A 141 -10.14 0.06 8.95
N ASN A 142 -8.88 0.50 9.06
CA ASN A 142 -8.38 1.68 8.34
C ASN A 142 -7.20 1.37 7.40
N LEU A 143 -6.77 0.11 7.31
CA LEU A 143 -5.65 -0.36 6.50
C LEU A 143 -4.29 0.25 6.92
N GLU A 144 -4.14 0.65 8.17
CA GLU A 144 -2.90 1.14 8.77
C GLU A 144 -1.95 -0.02 9.05
N ILE A 145 -0.66 0.16 8.78
CA ILE A 145 0.39 -0.76 9.23
C ILE A 145 0.75 -0.38 10.65
N LEU A 146 0.39 -1.23 11.61
CA LEU A 146 0.55 -0.99 13.03
C LEU A 146 1.98 -1.28 13.52
N SER A 147 2.55 -2.35 13.00
CA SER A 147 3.92 -2.79 13.27
C SER A 147 4.46 -3.58 12.10
N TYR A 148 5.78 -3.78 12.04
CA TYR A 148 6.40 -4.64 11.04
C TYR A 148 7.80 -5.09 11.47
N GLY A 149 8.15 -6.32 11.09
CA GLY A 149 9.49 -6.86 11.20
C GLY A 149 10.25 -6.78 9.88
N VAL A 150 11.56 -6.54 9.95
CA VAL A 150 12.47 -6.59 8.81
C VAL A 150 13.64 -7.49 9.15
N SER A 151 13.98 -8.43 8.26
CA SER A 151 15.07 -9.40 8.49
C SER A 151 15.75 -9.83 7.19
N GLU A 152 17.02 -10.22 7.27
CA GLU A 152 17.77 -10.75 6.12
C GLU A 152 17.42 -12.21 5.79
N ARG A 153 16.83 -12.92 6.73
CA ARG A 153 16.42 -14.33 6.59
C ARG A 153 15.03 -14.50 7.16
N PRO A 154 14.23 -15.48 6.67
CA PRO A 154 12.97 -15.82 7.31
C PRO A 154 13.17 -16.08 8.81
N SER A 155 12.65 -15.19 9.65
CA SER A 155 12.93 -15.18 11.09
C SER A 155 11.64 -15.23 11.90
N ALA A 156 11.50 -16.31 12.68
CA ALA A 156 10.41 -16.41 13.65
C ALA A 156 10.46 -15.28 14.69
N LYS A 157 11.67 -14.87 15.09
CA LYS A 157 11.88 -13.78 16.04
C LYS A 157 11.36 -12.46 15.50
N SER A 158 11.75 -12.08 14.26
CA SER A 158 11.27 -10.84 13.63
C SER A 158 9.74 -10.76 13.59
N ILE A 159 9.10 -11.88 13.18
CA ILE A 159 7.63 -11.97 13.14
C ILE A 159 7.02 -11.89 14.55
N THR A 160 7.63 -12.54 15.56
CA THR A 160 7.11 -12.52 16.93
C THR A 160 7.28 -11.16 17.58
N ASP A 161 8.40 -10.48 17.35
CA ASP A 161 8.64 -9.12 17.86
C ASP A 161 7.60 -8.15 17.25
N ALA A 162 7.40 -8.17 15.94
CA ALA A 162 6.36 -7.36 15.28
C ALA A 162 4.94 -7.74 15.72
N GLN A 163 4.68 -9.02 16.00
CA GLN A 163 3.40 -9.48 16.58
C GLN A 163 3.15 -8.88 17.96
N GLN A 164 4.16 -8.84 18.82
CA GLN A 164 4.04 -8.26 20.17
C GLN A 164 3.74 -6.76 20.09
N GLU A 165 4.40 -6.04 19.20
CA GLU A 165 4.10 -4.63 18.94
C GLU A 165 2.65 -4.45 18.45
N ALA A 166 2.19 -5.27 17.50
CA ALA A 166 0.81 -5.23 17.03
C ALA A 166 -0.21 -5.55 18.14
N ILE A 167 0.11 -6.51 19.01
CA ILE A 167 -0.71 -6.85 20.18
C ILE A 167 -0.81 -5.67 21.14
N ALA A 168 0.30 -4.99 21.40
CA ALA A 168 0.34 -3.78 22.24
C ALA A 168 -0.45 -2.64 21.62
N ALA A 169 -0.21 -2.34 20.33
CA ALA A 169 -0.90 -1.27 19.59
C ALA A 169 -2.42 -1.47 19.50
N THR A 170 -2.90 -2.69 19.65
CA THR A 170 -4.33 -3.03 19.56
C THR A 170 -4.97 -3.35 20.92
N SER A 171 -4.28 -3.06 22.03
CA SER A 171 -4.73 -3.38 23.38
C SER A 171 -5.99 -2.63 23.84
N ASP A 172 -6.28 -1.48 23.22
CA ASP A 172 -7.46 -0.65 23.43
C ASP A 172 -8.76 -1.24 22.88
N CYS A 173 -8.67 -2.26 22.04
CA CYS A 173 -9.85 -2.91 21.46
C CYS A 173 -10.66 -3.65 22.54
N ARG A 174 -11.89 -3.19 22.80
CA ARG A 174 -12.82 -3.79 23.80
C ARG A 174 -13.35 -5.15 23.39
N TYR A 175 -13.26 -5.49 22.10
CA TYR A 175 -13.76 -6.76 21.55
C TYR A 175 -12.64 -7.77 21.39
N ARG A 176 -12.99 -9.04 21.30
CA ARG A 176 -12.00 -10.08 21.04
C ARG A 176 -11.40 -9.89 19.65
N ARG A 177 -10.09 -9.68 19.63
CA ARG A 177 -9.32 -9.47 18.41
C ARG A 177 -9.14 -10.75 17.59
N THR A 178 -8.91 -10.61 16.30
CA THR A 178 -8.60 -11.71 15.38
C THR A 178 -7.37 -11.34 14.57
N PHE A 179 -6.31 -12.14 14.66
CA PHE A 179 -5.12 -12.01 13.83
C PHE A 179 -5.16 -13.07 12.73
N HIS A 180 -5.10 -12.62 11.49
CA HIS A 180 -5.21 -13.45 10.30
C HIS A 180 -3.91 -13.47 9.51
N SER A 181 -3.51 -14.66 9.05
CA SER A 181 -2.35 -14.87 8.21
C SER A 181 -2.62 -15.90 7.11
N ASP A 182 -1.66 -16.09 6.21
CA ASP A 182 -1.59 -17.29 5.40
C ASP A 182 -1.19 -18.51 6.25
N ARG A 183 -0.90 -19.64 5.60
CA ARG A 183 -0.37 -20.85 6.26
C ARG A 183 1.15 -20.91 6.28
N GLY A 184 1.83 -19.78 6.29
CA GLY A 184 3.28 -19.71 6.40
C GLY A 184 3.77 -20.44 7.67
N TRP A 185 4.97 -21.02 7.59
CA TRP A 185 5.55 -21.84 8.65
C TRP A 185 5.62 -21.11 10.01
N ALA A 186 5.98 -19.81 9.99
CA ALA A 186 6.13 -19.02 11.20
C ALA A 186 4.83 -18.86 11.99
N TYR A 187 3.70 -18.68 11.29
CA TYR A 187 2.37 -18.54 11.90
C TYR A 187 1.83 -19.86 12.47
N GLN A 188 2.40 -21.01 12.10
CA GLN A 188 2.08 -22.33 12.64
C GLN A 188 2.90 -22.68 13.88
N MET A 189 3.93 -21.89 14.23
CA MET A 189 4.83 -22.15 15.34
C MET A 189 4.14 -21.97 16.70
N PRO A 190 4.47 -22.81 17.70
CA PRO A 190 3.93 -22.70 19.05
C PRO A 190 4.13 -21.32 19.69
N ALA A 191 5.28 -20.68 19.46
CA ALA A 191 5.59 -19.35 20.02
C ALA A 191 4.60 -18.28 19.52
N TYR A 192 4.32 -18.24 18.20
CA TYR A 192 3.35 -17.31 17.62
C TYR A 192 1.94 -17.56 18.20
N GLN A 193 1.54 -18.82 18.29
CA GLN A 193 0.22 -19.22 18.81
C GLN A 193 0.08 -18.93 20.30
N TYR A 194 1.15 -19.12 21.06
CA TYR A 194 1.19 -18.86 22.50
C TYR A 194 0.90 -17.39 22.81
N GLU A 195 1.57 -16.47 22.11
CA GLU A 195 1.36 -15.02 22.29
C GLU A 195 -0.09 -14.61 21.98
N LEU A 196 -0.70 -15.13 20.93
CA LEU A 196 -2.11 -14.87 20.64
C LEU A 196 -3.04 -15.42 21.73
N LYS A 197 -2.78 -16.65 22.19
CA LYS A 197 -3.60 -17.28 23.24
C LYS A 197 -3.49 -16.54 24.57
N LYS A 198 -2.27 -16.17 24.96
CA LYS A 198 -1.98 -15.40 26.18
C LYS A 198 -2.75 -14.07 26.22
N ASN A 199 -2.90 -13.42 25.06
CA ASN A 199 -3.59 -12.14 24.90
C ASN A 199 -5.08 -12.29 24.49
N HIS A 200 -5.67 -13.49 24.62
CA HIS A 200 -7.05 -13.80 24.25
C HIS A 200 -7.44 -13.43 22.81
N ILE A 201 -6.48 -13.53 21.88
CA ILE A 201 -6.67 -13.22 20.45
C ILE A 201 -6.99 -14.49 19.67
N PHE A 202 -7.98 -14.43 18.78
CA PHE A 202 -8.26 -15.52 17.85
C PHE A 202 -7.19 -15.57 16.75
N GLN A 203 -6.60 -16.73 16.55
CA GLN A 203 -5.86 -16.99 15.32
C GLN A 203 -6.81 -17.36 14.20
N SER A 204 -6.56 -16.83 13.01
CA SER A 204 -7.27 -17.17 11.78
C SER A 204 -6.24 -17.40 10.66
N MET A 205 -6.44 -18.44 9.85
CA MET A 205 -5.54 -18.74 8.73
C MET A 205 -6.33 -18.92 7.44
N SER A 206 -5.72 -18.51 6.33
CA SER A 206 -6.24 -18.71 4.98
C SER A 206 -6.45 -20.20 4.68
N ARG A 207 -7.39 -20.53 3.80
CA ARG A 207 -7.56 -21.87 3.27
C ARG A 207 -6.36 -22.27 2.42
N LYS A 208 -6.05 -23.55 2.34
CA LYS A 208 -4.91 -24.07 1.56
C LYS A 208 -5.01 -23.62 0.10
N GLY A 209 -3.94 -23.00 -0.41
CA GLY A 209 -3.84 -22.57 -1.80
C GLY A 209 -4.78 -21.43 -2.22
N ASN A 210 -5.38 -20.71 -1.25
CA ASN A 210 -6.34 -19.66 -1.55
C ASN A 210 -5.78 -18.29 -1.16
N CYS A 211 -5.09 -17.66 -2.12
CA CYS A 211 -4.51 -16.33 -1.95
C CYS A 211 -5.57 -15.24 -1.70
N TYR A 212 -6.80 -15.41 -2.21
CA TYR A 212 -7.89 -14.45 -1.97
C TYR A 212 -8.29 -14.32 -0.50
N ASP A 213 -7.88 -15.26 0.35
CA ASP A 213 -8.18 -15.22 1.78
C ASP A 213 -7.29 -14.22 2.53
N ASN A 214 -6.24 -13.64 1.89
CA ASN A 214 -5.40 -12.55 2.44
C ASN A 214 -5.21 -11.38 1.44
N SER A 215 -6.21 -11.10 0.64
CA SER A 215 -6.14 -10.08 -0.42
C SER A 215 -5.76 -8.66 0.03
N PRO A 216 -6.07 -8.17 1.27
CA PRO A 216 -5.59 -6.85 1.71
C PRO A 216 -4.07 -6.75 1.78
N MET A 217 -3.40 -7.79 2.27
CA MET A 217 -1.92 -7.83 2.33
C MET A 217 -1.30 -7.97 0.94
N GLU A 218 -1.88 -8.83 0.08
CA GLU A 218 -1.43 -8.93 -1.32
C GLU A 218 -1.53 -7.59 -2.05
N ASN A 219 -2.63 -6.85 -1.83
CA ASN A 219 -2.82 -5.52 -2.39
C ASN A 219 -1.79 -4.52 -1.84
N PHE A 220 -1.53 -4.53 -0.53
CA PHE A 220 -0.51 -3.69 0.09
C PHE A 220 0.87 -3.94 -0.52
N PHE A 221 1.32 -5.19 -0.57
CA PHE A 221 2.62 -5.53 -1.16
C PHE A 221 2.69 -5.22 -2.66
N GLY A 222 1.60 -5.46 -3.39
CA GLY A 222 1.53 -5.11 -4.80
C GLY A 222 1.73 -3.61 -5.04
N ILE A 223 1.06 -2.78 -4.26
CA ILE A 223 1.18 -1.32 -4.33
C ILE A 223 2.58 -0.87 -3.89
N MET A 224 3.07 -1.36 -2.75
CA MET A 224 4.39 -1.04 -2.22
C MET A 224 5.49 -1.34 -3.24
N LYS A 225 5.47 -2.55 -3.82
CA LYS A 225 6.45 -2.95 -4.83
C LYS A 225 6.39 -2.09 -6.10
N GLN A 226 5.22 -1.66 -6.52
CA GLN A 226 5.05 -0.77 -7.67
C GLN A 226 5.56 0.66 -7.40
N GLU A 227 5.31 1.18 -6.21
CA GLU A 227 5.60 2.58 -5.89
C GLU A 227 7.04 2.81 -5.42
N MET A 228 7.66 1.84 -4.71
CA MET A 228 8.99 2.05 -4.15
C MET A 228 10.06 1.06 -4.63
N TYR A 229 9.69 -0.11 -5.13
CA TYR A 229 10.66 -1.18 -5.38
C TYR A 229 10.95 -1.42 -6.86
N TYR A 230 9.92 -1.61 -7.71
CA TYR A 230 10.14 -1.91 -9.12
C TYR A 230 10.75 -0.72 -9.86
N GLY A 231 11.75 -1.02 -10.72
CA GLY A 231 12.51 0.01 -11.45
C GLY A 231 13.60 0.71 -10.65
N LYS A 232 13.84 0.25 -9.41
CA LYS A 232 14.98 0.69 -8.59
C LYS A 232 15.90 -0.49 -8.29
N VAL A 233 17.19 -0.20 -8.14
CA VAL A 233 18.20 -1.16 -7.69
C VAL A 233 18.69 -0.69 -6.33
N TYR A 234 18.61 -1.57 -5.34
CA TYR A 234 19.11 -1.34 -3.99
C TYR A 234 20.44 -2.07 -3.84
N THR A 235 21.44 -1.41 -3.30
CA THR A 235 22.83 -1.87 -3.24
C THR A 235 23.24 -2.36 -1.86
N SER A 236 22.42 -2.10 -0.84
CA SER A 236 22.65 -2.58 0.53
C SER A 236 21.36 -2.92 1.25
N TYR A 237 21.52 -3.69 2.35
CA TYR A 237 20.43 -3.97 3.28
C TYR A 237 19.85 -2.68 3.88
N ASP A 238 20.73 -1.79 4.33
CA ASP A 238 20.32 -0.56 5.02
C ASP A 238 19.57 0.39 4.08
N GLU A 239 20.02 0.53 2.83
CA GLU A 239 19.35 1.32 1.81
C GLU A 239 17.92 0.81 1.55
N LEU A 240 17.76 -0.51 1.39
CA LEU A 240 16.45 -1.10 1.15
C LEU A 240 15.55 -0.99 2.41
N LYS A 241 16.11 -1.22 3.60
CA LYS A 241 15.39 -1.08 4.87
C LYS A 241 14.90 0.35 5.06
N GLU A 242 15.77 1.35 4.88
CA GLU A 242 15.40 2.76 4.99
C GLU A 242 14.30 3.14 3.99
N ALA A 243 14.37 2.62 2.77
CA ALA A 243 13.32 2.84 1.76
C ALA A 243 11.99 2.22 2.17
N ILE A 244 11.99 1.03 2.81
CA ILE A 244 10.81 0.39 3.37
C ILE A 244 10.23 1.22 4.50
N ASP A 245 11.06 1.66 5.46
CA ASP A 245 10.65 2.46 6.61
C ASP A 245 10.03 3.79 6.16
N LYS A 246 10.65 4.48 5.20
CA LYS A 246 10.11 5.70 4.58
C LYS A 246 8.79 5.45 3.87
N TYR A 247 8.67 4.31 3.16
CA TYR A 247 7.45 3.98 2.44
C TYR A 247 6.29 3.67 3.39
N ILE A 248 6.50 2.90 4.46
CA ILE A 248 5.45 2.57 5.43
C ILE A 248 4.95 3.84 6.12
N ARG A 249 5.84 4.76 6.51
CA ARG A 249 5.47 6.06 7.05
C ARG A 249 4.64 6.86 6.04
N TYR A 250 5.10 6.99 4.81
CA TYR A 250 4.36 7.64 3.73
C TYR A 250 2.97 7.00 3.51
N TYR A 251 2.90 5.66 3.50
CA TYR A 251 1.66 4.92 3.32
C TYR A 251 0.65 5.20 4.43
N ASN A 252 1.09 5.22 5.67
CA ASN A 252 0.23 5.46 6.82
C ASN A 252 -0.22 6.92 6.93
N GLU A 253 0.71 7.87 6.76
CA GLU A 253 0.47 9.29 7.07
C GLU A 253 -0.02 10.11 5.88
N LYS A 254 0.43 9.79 4.65
CA LYS A 254 0.23 10.67 3.48
C LYS A 254 -0.53 10.01 2.33
N ARG A 255 -0.42 8.69 2.16
CA ARG A 255 -0.98 8.02 1.00
C ARG A 255 -2.50 7.86 1.09
N ILE A 256 -3.22 8.71 0.35
CA ILE A 256 -4.69 8.68 0.36
C ILE A 256 -5.27 7.43 -0.32
N LYS A 257 -6.41 6.96 0.18
CA LYS A 257 -7.16 5.81 -0.31
C LYS A 257 -8.61 6.17 -0.60
N ALA A 258 -9.13 5.75 -1.76
CA ALA A 258 -10.53 6.00 -2.12
C ALA A 258 -11.51 5.30 -1.17
N SER A 259 -11.15 4.11 -0.65
CA SER A 259 -11.94 3.38 0.34
C SER A 259 -12.05 4.08 1.70
N LEU A 260 -11.13 4.99 2.01
CA LEU A 260 -11.11 5.81 3.23
C LEU A 260 -11.59 7.25 2.98
N GLY A 261 -12.39 7.47 1.94
CA GLY A 261 -12.87 8.81 1.59
C GLY A 261 -11.76 9.77 1.17
N TYR A 262 -10.72 9.27 0.50
CA TYR A 262 -9.52 10.02 0.11
C TYR A 262 -8.74 10.58 1.30
N ARG A 263 -8.68 9.82 2.39
CA ARG A 263 -7.78 10.07 3.53
C ARG A 263 -6.66 9.03 3.55
N SER A 264 -5.56 9.36 4.22
CA SER A 264 -4.56 8.36 4.61
C SER A 264 -5.11 7.47 5.74
N PRO A 265 -4.50 6.31 6.03
CA PRO A 265 -4.87 5.49 7.18
C PRO A 265 -4.92 6.26 8.51
N VAL A 266 -3.89 7.05 8.81
CA VAL A 266 -3.80 7.86 10.04
C VAL A 266 -4.85 8.98 10.04
N GLU A 267 -4.96 9.77 8.96
CA GLU A 267 -6.00 10.81 8.83
C GLU A 267 -7.42 10.24 9.02
N TYR A 268 -7.66 9.03 8.50
CA TYR A 268 -8.96 8.36 8.67
C TYR A 268 -9.21 8.03 10.14
N ARG A 269 -8.20 7.44 10.83
CA ARG A 269 -8.30 7.10 12.25
C ARG A 269 -8.57 8.33 13.10
N GLU A 270 -7.79 9.39 12.92
CA GLU A 270 -7.95 10.64 13.66
C GLU A 270 -9.35 11.26 13.45
N CYS A 271 -9.81 11.34 12.21
CA CYS A 271 -11.12 11.87 11.89
C CYS A 271 -12.27 11.06 12.49
N MET A 272 -12.14 9.72 12.56
CA MET A 272 -13.22 8.86 13.06
C MET A 272 -13.20 8.69 14.59
N MET A 273 -12.08 8.96 15.26
CA MET A 273 -11.96 8.92 16.72
C MET A 273 -12.36 10.25 17.37
N THR A 274 -12.37 11.35 16.60
CA THR A 274 -12.79 12.69 17.08
C THR A 274 -14.25 13.02 16.76
N ALA A 275 -14.94 12.17 16.00
CA ALA A 275 -16.36 12.32 15.63
C ALA A 275 -17.27 11.50 16.57
#